data_421ee846216746372159cf039add6523
#
_entry.id   421ee846216746372159cf039add6523
#
_cell.length_a   1.000
_cell.length_b   1.000
_cell.length_c   1.000
_cell.angle_alpha   90.00
_cell.angle_beta   90.00
_cell.angle_gamma   90.00
#
_symmetry.space_group_name_H-M   'P 1'
#
loop_
_entity.id
_entity.type
_entity.pdbx_description
1 polymer ?
#
loop_
_entity_poly.entity_id
_entity_poly.type
_entity_poly.pdbx_seq_one_letter_code
_entity_poly.pdbx_strand_id
1 'polypeptide(L)'
;MPLLTLLFRPKVRGLAHVPHNGPLIIASNHLSFSDSIFMPLVVSRKVTFLAKQEYFTAPGLKGFLKKITFHALGQVPVDRSGGRASEAAVATGIRLLNAGHCIGIYPEGTRSPDGKLYRGRTGIARLAIESGSPVIPVAMHNTEKIQPTGKMIPKIARVGVDFGEPLYFTGDATDPFTLREATDKIMRAIGQMSGQEYVDIYASRAKEILREDEEE
;
A
#
# COMPACT_ATOMS: atom_id res chain seq x y z
N MET A 1 7.14 -18.60 3.38
CA MET A 1 8.07 -18.20 4.47
C MET A 1 7.57 -18.73 5.83
N PRO A 2 7.79 -20.01 6.16
CA PRO A 2 7.17 -20.63 7.34
C PRO A 2 7.61 -20.00 8.68
N LEU A 3 8.86 -19.54 8.76
CA LEU A 3 9.39 -18.93 9.99
C LEU A 3 8.64 -17.66 10.41
N LEU A 4 8.37 -16.73 9.47
CA LEU A 4 7.62 -15.51 9.78
C LEU A 4 6.18 -15.82 10.19
N THR A 5 5.54 -16.77 9.52
CA THR A 5 4.18 -17.21 9.87
C THR A 5 4.14 -17.83 11.27
N LEU A 6 5.16 -18.60 11.65
CA LEU A 6 5.26 -19.20 12.99
C LEU A 6 5.49 -18.16 14.08
N LEU A 7 6.41 -17.21 13.85
CA LEU A 7 6.77 -16.18 14.83
C LEU A 7 5.66 -15.14 15.04
N PHE A 8 5.09 -14.63 13.95
CA PHE A 8 4.14 -13.52 14.02
C PHE A 8 2.68 -13.95 13.99
N ARG A 9 2.40 -15.21 13.67
CA ARG A 9 1.07 -15.85 13.66
C ARG A 9 -0.01 -14.92 13.10
N PRO A 10 0.09 -14.49 11.83
CA PRO A 10 -0.84 -13.52 11.26
C PRO A 10 -2.27 -14.03 11.33
N LYS A 11 -3.17 -13.22 11.86
CA LYS A 11 -4.60 -13.49 11.85
C LYS A 11 -5.17 -12.93 10.55
N VAL A 12 -5.65 -13.81 9.68
CA VAL A 12 -6.15 -13.44 8.35
C VAL A 12 -7.66 -13.66 8.29
N ARG A 13 -8.38 -12.67 7.76
CA ARG A 13 -9.82 -12.74 7.50
C ARG A 13 -10.08 -12.35 6.05
N GLY A 14 -11.17 -12.87 5.46
CA GLY A 14 -11.63 -12.50 4.13
C GLY A 14 -10.69 -12.88 2.98
N LEU A 15 -9.69 -13.76 3.19
CA LEU A 15 -8.74 -14.16 2.14
C LEU A 15 -9.43 -14.79 0.92
N ALA A 16 -10.63 -15.36 1.08
CA ALA A 16 -11.43 -15.91 0.00
C ALA A 16 -11.86 -14.84 -1.03
N HIS A 17 -11.85 -13.55 -0.69
CA HIS A 17 -12.14 -12.45 -1.61
C HIS A 17 -11.00 -12.21 -2.61
N VAL A 18 -9.79 -12.72 -2.34
CA VAL A 18 -8.62 -12.53 -3.20
C VAL A 18 -8.62 -13.57 -4.33
N PRO A 19 -8.83 -13.18 -5.59
CA PRO A 19 -8.82 -14.11 -6.72
C PRO A 19 -7.39 -14.66 -6.94
N HIS A 20 -7.30 -15.94 -7.27
CA HIS A 20 -6.02 -16.60 -7.52
C HIS A 20 -5.30 -16.09 -8.77
N ASN A 21 -6.04 -15.65 -9.78
CA ASN A 21 -5.53 -15.21 -11.07
C ASN A 21 -6.21 -13.92 -11.54
N GLY A 22 -5.67 -13.34 -12.61
CA GLY A 22 -6.17 -12.12 -13.23
C GLY A 22 -5.67 -10.83 -12.56
N PRO A 23 -5.97 -9.67 -13.17
CA PRO A 23 -5.56 -8.38 -12.63
C PRO A 23 -6.24 -8.09 -11.31
N LEU A 24 -5.51 -7.48 -10.39
CA LEU A 24 -6.02 -7.15 -9.06
C LEU A 24 -5.25 -5.98 -8.45
N ILE A 25 -5.97 -5.08 -7.81
CA ILE A 25 -5.39 -4.04 -6.95
C ILE A 25 -5.71 -4.38 -5.49
N ILE A 26 -4.68 -4.54 -4.67
CA ILE A 26 -4.81 -4.63 -3.22
C ILE A 26 -4.53 -3.25 -2.63
N ALA A 27 -5.52 -2.64 -2.00
CA ALA A 27 -5.47 -1.31 -1.40
C ALA A 27 -5.42 -1.41 0.12
N SER A 28 -4.36 -0.94 0.76
CA SER A 28 -4.21 -1.08 2.21
C SER A 28 -3.84 0.24 2.89
N ASN A 29 -4.25 0.40 4.16
CA ASN A 29 -3.65 1.37 5.06
C ASN A 29 -2.14 1.11 5.22
N HIS A 30 -1.37 2.09 5.64
CA HIS A 30 0.08 1.97 5.72
C HIS A 30 0.61 2.42 7.09
N LEU A 31 0.79 1.46 7.99
CA LEU A 31 1.23 1.69 9.37
C LEU A 31 2.75 1.53 9.55
N SER A 32 3.34 0.58 8.79
CA SER A 32 4.74 0.20 8.99
C SER A 32 5.38 -0.29 7.68
N PHE A 33 6.70 -0.31 7.63
CA PHE A 33 7.43 -1.00 6.56
C PHE A 33 7.06 -2.50 6.49
N SER A 34 6.73 -3.09 7.64
CA SER A 34 6.34 -4.51 7.74
C SER A 34 5.06 -4.85 6.97
N ASP A 35 4.19 -3.88 6.65
CA ASP A 35 2.98 -4.11 5.83
C ASP A 35 3.34 -4.74 4.49
N SER A 36 4.42 -4.25 3.86
CA SER A 36 4.90 -4.78 2.57
C SER A 36 5.56 -6.16 2.67
N ILE A 37 5.70 -6.71 3.86
CA ILE A 37 6.17 -8.07 4.12
C ILE A 37 4.97 -8.98 4.45
N PHE A 38 4.12 -8.56 5.39
CA PHE A 38 3.05 -9.41 5.90
C PHE A 38 1.86 -9.53 4.96
N MET A 39 1.52 -8.47 4.21
CA MET A 39 0.43 -8.56 3.24
C MET A 39 0.75 -9.58 2.13
N PRO A 40 1.92 -9.55 1.43
CA PRO A 40 2.26 -10.58 0.45
C PRO A 40 2.46 -11.98 1.05
N LEU A 41 2.85 -12.06 2.33
CA LEU A 41 3.09 -13.34 3.01
C LEU A 41 1.83 -14.20 3.10
N VAL A 42 0.67 -13.58 3.24
CA VAL A 42 -0.61 -14.27 3.44
C VAL A 42 -1.40 -14.49 2.16
N VAL A 43 -1.02 -13.82 1.07
CA VAL A 43 -1.66 -13.97 -0.25
C VAL A 43 -1.00 -15.10 -1.04
N SER A 44 -1.80 -15.96 -1.67
CA SER A 44 -1.33 -17.14 -2.44
C SER A 44 -0.68 -16.81 -3.78
N ARG A 45 -0.61 -15.53 -4.16
CA ARG A 45 -0.04 -15.06 -5.43
C ARG A 45 0.94 -13.91 -5.21
N LYS A 46 1.80 -13.69 -6.20
CA LYS A 46 2.76 -12.58 -6.15
C LYS A 46 2.05 -11.24 -6.14
N VAL A 47 2.29 -10.43 -5.11
CA VAL A 47 1.87 -9.03 -5.02
C VAL A 47 3.04 -8.14 -5.39
N THR A 48 2.86 -7.29 -6.39
CA THR A 48 3.88 -6.35 -6.87
C THR A 48 3.61 -4.96 -6.31
N PHE A 49 4.58 -4.37 -5.62
CA PHE A 49 4.47 -2.99 -5.15
C PHE A 49 5.28 -2.06 -6.06
N LEU A 50 4.75 -0.86 -6.28
CA LEU A 50 5.50 0.21 -6.92
C LEU A 50 6.31 0.93 -5.85
N ALA A 51 7.64 0.88 -5.91
CA ALA A 51 8.53 1.47 -4.92
C ALA A 51 9.38 2.60 -5.54
N LYS A 52 9.84 3.53 -4.70
CA LYS A 52 10.70 4.62 -5.14
C LYS A 52 11.98 4.10 -5.80
N GLN A 53 12.33 4.64 -6.96
CA GLN A 53 13.52 4.26 -7.74
C GLN A 53 14.82 4.39 -6.94
N GLU A 54 14.90 5.35 -6.02
CA GLU A 54 16.07 5.58 -5.18
C GLU A 54 16.45 4.36 -4.32
N TYR A 55 15.49 3.49 -4.01
CA TYR A 55 15.76 2.26 -3.27
C TYR A 55 16.55 1.22 -4.09
N PHE A 56 16.57 1.37 -5.43
CA PHE A 56 17.23 0.46 -6.37
C PHE A 56 18.53 1.02 -6.93
N THR A 57 18.78 2.32 -6.79
CA THR A 57 19.92 3.04 -7.38
C THR A 57 20.96 3.48 -6.35
N ALA A 58 20.73 3.19 -5.07
CA ALA A 58 21.67 3.55 -4.01
C ALA A 58 23.03 2.88 -4.22
N PRO A 59 24.16 3.63 -4.14
CA PRO A 59 25.50 3.10 -4.39
C PRO A 59 26.02 2.20 -3.25
N GLY A 60 27.04 1.38 -3.56
CA GLY A 60 27.77 0.56 -2.60
C GLY A 60 27.06 -0.75 -2.21
N LEU A 61 27.74 -1.54 -1.36
CA LEU A 61 27.26 -2.87 -0.93
C LEU A 61 25.89 -2.81 -0.21
N LYS A 62 25.67 -1.78 0.59
CA LYS A 62 24.37 -1.55 1.27
C LYS A 62 23.25 -1.28 0.25
N GLY A 63 23.53 -0.52 -0.81
CA GLY A 63 22.60 -0.28 -1.91
C GLY A 63 22.29 -1.54 -2.71
N PHE A 64 23.30 -2.35 -2.99
CA PHE A 64 23.16 -3.63 -3.67
C PHE A 64 22.31 -4.62 -2.87
N LEU A 65 22.55 -4.79 -1.58
CA LEU A 65 21.73 -5.62 -0.70
C LEU A 65 20.27 -5.13 -0.64
N LYS A 66 20.09 -3.82 -0.53
CA LYS A 66 18.76 -3.19 -0.58
C LYS A 66 18.03 -3.53 -1.88
N LYS A 67 18.69 -3.35 -3.02
CA LYS A 67 18.14 -3.66 -4.35
C LYS A 67 17.68 -5.12 -4.44
N ILE A 68 18.52 -6.09 -4.00
CA ILE A 68 18.16 -7.51 -3.99
C ILE A 68 16.94 -7.75 -3.12
N THR A 69 16.90 -7.17 -1.91
CA THR A 69 15.77 -7.33 -0.97
C THR A 69 14.47 -6.80 -1.58
N PHE A 70 14.49 -5.61 -2.19
CA PHE A 70 13.30 -5.02 -2.80
C PHE A 70 12.81 -5.84 -4.02
N HIS A 71 13.73 -6.35 -4.85
CA HIS A 71 13.36 -7.25 -5.95
C HIS A 71 12.78 -8.58 -5.43
N ALA A 72 13.37 -9.15 -4.38
CA ALA A 72 12.87 -10.38 -3.77
C ALA A 72 11.48 -10.21 -3.15
N LEU A 73 11.18 -9.01 -2.64
CA LEU A 73 9.84 -8.63 -2.16
C LEU A 73 8.85 -8.28 -3.28
N GLY A 74 9.24 -8.48 -4.56
CA GLY A 74 8.36 -8.21 -5.70
C GLY A 74 8.13 -6.72 -6.00
N GLN A 75 9.03 -5.85 -5.54
CA GLN A 75 8.89 -4.41 -5.77
C GLN A 75 9.45 -3.99 -7.11
N VAL A 76 8.73 -3.12 -7.81
CA VAL A 76 9.12 -2.55 -9.11
C VAL A 76 9.50 -1.09 -8.91
N PRO A 77 10.70 -0.66 -9.38
CA PRO A 77 11.12 0.73 -9.26
C PRO A 77 10.23 1.64 -10.11
N VAL A 78 9.79 2.75 -9.52
CA VAL A 78 9.08 3.82 -10.23
C VAL A 78 9.63 5.15 -9.74
N ASP A 79 9.88 6.04 -10.67
CA ASP A 79 10.19 7.42 -10.33
C ASP A 79 8.94 8.10 -9.74
N ARG A 80 9.09 8.75 -8.60
CA ARG A 80 8.03 9.47 -7.89
C ARG A 80 8.40 10.93 -7.61
N SER A 81 9.40 11.47 -8.32
CA SER A 81 9.97 12.80 -8.11
C SER A 81 9.22 13.89 -8.90
N GLY A 82 7.91 14.10 -8.66
CA GLY A 82 7.12 15.17 -9.26
C GLY A 82 5.89 14.73 -10.04
N GLY A 83 5.15 15.67 -10.64
CA GLY A 83 3.87 15.43 -11.33
C GLY A 83 3.94 14.39 -12.44
N ARG A 84 4.96 14.46 -13.31
CA ARG A 84 5.20 13.47 -14.38
C ARG A 84 5.52 12.08 -13.85
N ALA A 85 6.15 11.99 -12.70
CA ALA A 85 6.48 10.73 -12.06
C ALA A 85 5.24 10.00 -11.51
N SER A 86 4.23 10.74 -11.06
CA SER A 86 2.95 10.16 -10.70
C SER A 86 2.27 9.51 -11.91
N GLU A 87 2.31 10.16 -13.08
CA GLU A 87 1.76 9.61 -14.33
C GLU A 87 2.52 8.36 -14.78
N ALA A 88 3.85 8.37 -14.71
CA ALA A 88 4.68 7.20 -15.03
C ALA A 88 4.39 6.02 -14.11
N ALA A 89 4.14 6.28 -12.82
CA ALA A 89 3.72 5.25 -11.86
C ALA A 89 2.37 4.64 -12.23
N VAL A 90 1.38 5.46 -12.56
CA VAL A 90 0.06 5.01 -13.01
C VAL A 90 0.18 4.21 -14.31
N ALA A 91 0.88 4.70 -15.32
CA ALA A 91 1.09 4.00 -16.58
C ALA A 91 1.79 2.63 -16.39
N THR A 92 2.75 2.56 -15.46
CA THR A 92 3.40 1.29 -15.12
C THR A 92 2.43 0.33 -14.41
N GLY A 93 1.61 0.83 -13.48
CA GLY A 93 0.58 0.04 -12.82
C GLY A 93 -0.45 -0.52 -13.80
N ILE A 94 -0.93 0.29 -14.75
CA ILE A 94 -1.87 -0.14 -15.80
C ILE A 94 -1.26 -1.26 -16.64
N ARG A 95 0.01 -1.12 -17.07
CA ARG A 95 0.69 -2.18 -17.84
C ARG A 95 0.78 -3.49 -17.06
N LEU A 96 1.09 -3.43 -15.76
CA LEU A 96 1.14 -4.62 -14.91
C LEU A 96 -0.25 -5.25 -14.75
N LEU A 97 -1.29 -4.46 -14.52
CA LEU A 97 -2.66 -4.95 -14.42
C LEU A 97 -3.13 -5.59 -15.72
N ASN A 98 -2.90 -4.94 -16.87
CA ASN A 98 -3.25 -5.49 -18.18
C ASN A 98 -2.49 -6.80 -18.51
N ALA A 99 -1.32 -7.01 -17.89
CA ALA A 99 -0.59 -8.26 -17.94
C ALA A 99 -1.08 -9.32 -16.93
N GLY A 100 -2.17 -9.06 -16.21
CA GLY A 100 -2.78 -9.99 -15.25
C GLY A 100 -2.10 -10.02 -13.88
N HIS A 101 -1.22 -9.06 -13.57
CA HIS A 101 -0.55 -9.01 -12.27
C HIS A 101 -1.45 -8.47 -11.15
N CYS A 102 -1.12 -8.89 -9.91
CA CYS A 102 -1.64 -8.29 -8.71
C CYS A 102 -0.70 -7.20 -8.24
N ILE A 103 -1.21 -5.99 -8.02
CA ILE A 103 -0.44 -4.87 -7.48
C ILE A 103 -0.93 -4.47 -6.09
N GLY A 104 0.02 -4.16 -5.20
CA GLY A 104 -0.25 -3.62 -3.87
C GLY A 104 -0.05 -2.10 -3.86
N ILE A 105 -1.00 -1.38 -3.30
CA ILE A 105 -0.98 0.08 -3.21
C ILE A 105 -1.37 0.52 -1.81
N TYR A 106 -0.65 1.52 -1.31
CA TYR A 106 -1.03 2.28 -0.13
C TYR A 106 -1.59 3.63 -0.59
N PRO A 107 -2.93 3.82 -0.57
CA PRO A 107 -3.55 5.04 -1.11
C PRO A 107 -3.07 6.32 -0.45
N GLU A 108 -2.70 6.28 0.83
CA GLU A 108 -2.14 7.40 1.58
C GLU A 108 -0.82 7.93 0.99
N GLY A 109 -0.10 7.10 0.21
CA GLY A 109 1.15 7.43 -0.45
C GLY A 109 2.38 7.44 0.46
N THR A 110 2.20 7.42 1.76
CA THR A 110 3.26 7.29 2.78
C THR A 110 2.69 6.64 4.04
N ARG A 111 3.56 6.16 4.93
CA ARG A 111 3.15 5.61 6.22
C ARG A 111 2.45 6.66 7.08
N SER A 112 1.41 6.24 7.79
CA SER A 112 0.79 7.06 8.83
C SER A 112 1.84 7.46 9.88
N PRO A 113 1.88 8.72 10.33
CA PRO A 113 2.80 9.15 11.36
C PRO A 113 2.38 8.72 12.77
N ASP A 114 1.08 8.63 13.03
CA ASP A 114 0.45 8.51 14.37
C ASP A 114 -0.57 7.35 14.48
N GLY A 115 -0.69 6.55 13.41
CA GLY A 115 -1.63 5.41 13.38
C GLY A 115 -3.03 5.75 12.89
N LYS A 116 -3.34 7.01 12.56
CA LYS A 116 -4.62 7.40 11.93
C LYS A 116 -4.64 7.05 10.45
N LEU A 117 -5.83 7.03 9.85
CA LEU A 117 -6.03 6.83 8.42
C LEU A 117 -6.17 8.19 7.73
N TYR A 118 -5.33 8.45 6.76
CA TYR A 118 -5.27 9.72 6.06
C TYR A 118 -5.90 9.68 4.67
N ARG A 119 -6.20 10.86 4.13
CA ARG A 119 -6.80 11.04 2.81
C ARG A 119 -6.00 10.30 1.72
N GLY A 120 -6.68 9.45 0.96
CA GLY A 120 -6.09 8.71 -0.16
C GLY A 120 -5.82 9.60 -1.38
N ARG A 121 -4.75 9.31 -2.12
CA ARG A 121 -4.42 9.92 -3.40
C ARG A 121 -5.21 9.24 -4.52
N THR A 122 -5.67 10.01 -5.49
CA THR A 122 -6.58 9.55 -6.56
C THR A 122 -5.95 8.62 -7.60
N GLY A 123 -4.64 8.43 -7.57
CA GLY A 123 -3.95 7.52 -8.49
C GLY A 123 -4.45 6.08 -8.44
N ILE A 124 -4.97 5.62 -7.29
CA ILE A 124 -5.56 4.28 -7.16
C ILE A 124 -6.89 4.17 -7.92
N ALA A 125 -7.73 5.19 -7.85
CA ALA A 125 -8.99 5.23 -8.60
C ALA A 125 -8.74 5.25 -10.11
N ARG A 126 -7.76 6.03 -10.56
CA ARG A 126 -7.35 6.06 -11.96
C ARG A 126 -6.89 4.69 -12.44
N LEU A 127 -6.05 3.99 -11.67
CA LEU A 127 -5.62 2.63 -11.97
C LEU A 127 -6.81 1.66 -12.09
N ALA A 128 -7.76 1.73 -11.14
CA ALA A 128 -8.91 0.86 -11.12
C ALA A 128 -9.83 1.09 -12.33
N ILE A 129 -10.13 2.35 -12.66
CA ILE A 129 -11.04 2.70 -13.76
C ILE A 129 -10.39 2.41 -15.10
N GLU A 130 -9.14 2.86 -15.35
CA GLU A 130 -8.49 2.66 -16.64
C GLU A 130 -8.17 1.18 -16.95
N SER A 131 -7.85 0.38 -15.94
CA SER A 131 -7.57 -1.05 -16.15
C SER A 131 -8.81 -1.95 -16.03
N GLY A 132 -9.93 -1.44 -15.52
CA GLY A 132 -11.12 -2.25 -15.19
C GLY A 132 -10.86 -3.30 -14.09
N SER A 133 -9.75 -3.20 -13.37
CA SER A 133 -9.33 -4.19 -12.37
C SER A 133 -10.10 -4.01 -11.06
N PRO A 134 -10.53 -5.10 -10.39
CA PRO A 134 -11.11 -5.01 -9.06
C PRO A 134 -10.10 -4.48 -8.05
N VAL A 135 -10.61 -3.76 -7.05
CA VAL A 135 -9.85 -3.30 -5.88
C VAL A 135 -10.31 -4.07 -4.65
N ILE A 136 -9.40 -4.77 -3.98
CA ILE A 136 -9.66 -5.35 -2.68
C ILE A 136 -9.12 -4.42 -1.60
N PRO A 137 -9.99 -3.80 -0.79
CA PRO A 137 -9.55 -3.05 0.38
C PRO A 137 -9.00 -4.01 1.44
N VAL A 138 -7.90 -3.63 2.06
CA VAL A 138 -7.22 -4.43 3.10
C VAL A 138 -6.94 -3.57 4.31
N ALA A 139 -7.19 -4.11 5.49
CA ALA A 139 -6.78 -3.50 6.74
C ALA A 139 -5.62 -4.29 7.37
N MET A 140 -4.48 -3.62 7.54
CA MET A 140 -3.36 -4.10 8.33
C MET A 140 -3.52 -3.66 9.77
N HIS A 141 -3.22 -4.56 10.73
CA HIS A 141 -3.34 -4.31 12.16
C HIS A 141 -2.04 -4.69 12.88
N ASN A 142 -1.63 -3.86 13.84
CA ASN A 142 -0.50 -4.04 14.74
C ASN A 142 0.89 -4.11 14.08
N THR A 143 1.01 -3.78 12.80
CA THR A 143 2.32 -3.75 12.12
C THR A 143 3.21 -2.62 12.63
N GLU A 144 2.62 -1.52 13.11
CA GLU A 144 3.31 -0.44 13.82
C GLU A 144 3.97 -0.92 15.12
N LYS A 145 3.42 -1.96 15.78
CA LYS A 145 3.99 -2.54 17.00
C LYS A 145 5.22 -3.39 16.71
N ILE A 146 5.29 -3.97 15.49
CA ILE A 146 6.46 -4.74 15.05
C ILE A 146 7.63 -3.81 14.79
N GLN A 147 7.41 -2.80 13.97
CA GLN A 147 8.44 -1.84 13.59
C GLN A 147 7.89 -0.42 13.63
N PRO A 148 7.89 0.20 14.83
CA PRO A 148 7.52 1.61 14.98
C PRO A 148 8.37 2.49 14.07
N THR A 149 7.81 3.61 13.62
CA THR A 149 8.53 4.59 12.81
C THR A 149 9.80 5.02 13.52
N GLY A 150 10.94 5.01 12.81
CA GLY A 150 12.26 5.35 13.36
C GLY A 150 13.02 4.22 14.08
N LYS A 151 12.40 3.07 14.36
CA LYS A 151 13.09 1.91 14.98
C LYS A 151 13.48 0.86 13.93
N MET A 152 14.71 0.37 14.00
CA MET A 152 15.23 -0.64 13.06
C MET A 152 15.01 -2.08 13.52
N ILE A 153 14.94 -2.33 14.82
CA ILE A 153 14.81 -3.69 15.37
C ILE A 153 13.34 -4.04 15.49
N PRO A 154 12.86 -5.07 14.77
CA PRO A 154 11.46 -5.49 14.86
C PRO A 154 11.19 -6.20 16.20
N LYS A 155 10.00 -5.93 16.77
CA LYS A 155 9.46 -6.66 17.91
C LYS A 155 8.51 -7.75 17.41
N ILE A 156 8.43 -8.88 18.13
CA ILE A 156 7.45 -9.91 17.82
C ILE A 156 6.09 -9.46 18.34
N ALA A 157 5.15 -9.26 17.42
CA ALA A 157 3.76 -8.95 17.73
C ALA A 157 2.83 -9.68 16.76
N ARG A 158 1.60 -9.97 17.18
CA ARG A 158 0.62 -10.62 16.31
C ARG A 158 0.07 -9.61 15.28
N VAL A 159 0.20 -9.93 14.01
CA VAL A 159 -0.32 -9.15 12.90
C VAL A 159 -1.75 -9.56 12.57
N GLY A 160 -2.60 -8.62 12.20
CA GLY A 160 -3.88 -8.87 11.55
C GLY A 160 -3.87 -8.40 10.09
N VAL A 161 -4.54 -9.16 9.22
CA VAL A 161 -4.75 -8.80 7.81
C VAL A 161 -6.18 -9.15 7.44
N ASP A 162 -7.01 -8.14 7.25
CA ASP A 162 -8.42 -8.31 6.90
C ASP A 162 -8.64 -7.85 5.44
N PHE A 163 -9.14 -8.76 4.59
CA PHE A 163 -9.47 -8.51 3.20
C PHE A 163 -10.96 -8.26 3.06
N GLY A 164 -11.34 -7.10 2.53
CA GLY A 164 -12.72 -6.76 2.20
C GLY A 164 -13.20 -7.36 0.88
N GLU A 165 -14.45 -7.12 0.55
CA GLU A 165 -15.02 -7.54 -0.73
C GLU A 165 -14.46 -6.72 -1.89
N PRO A 166 -14.40 -7.30 -3.11
CA PRO A 166 -13.92 -6.60 -4.29
C PRO A 166 -14.81 -5.39 -4.63
N LEU A 167 -14.17 -4.26 -4.85
CA LEU A 167 -14.80 -3.04 -5.34
C LEU A 167 -14.51 -2.87 -6.83
N TYR A 168 -15.53 -2.56 -7.60
CA TYR A 168 -15.44 -2.29 -9.04
C TYR A 168 -15.77 -0.82 -9.29
N PHE A 169 -15.04 -0.21 -10.21
CA PHE A 169 -15.18 1.20 -10.56
C PHE A 169 -15.26 1.35 -12.07
N THR A 170 -16.15 2.23 -12.49
CA THR A 170 -16.35 2.67 -13.88
C THR A 170 -16.49 4.19 -13.90
N GLY A 171 -16.32 4.80 -15.05
CA GLY A 171 -16.48 6.24 -15.22
C GLY A 171 -15.32 6.87 -15.99
N ASP A 172 -15.27 8.18 -15.98
CA ASP A 172 -14.21 8.94 -16.64
C ASP A 172 -12.99 9.06 -15.72
N ALA A 173 -11.89 8.41 -16.11
CA ALA A 173 -10.61 8.45 -15.37
C ALA A 173 -9.87 9.79 -15.50
N THR A 174 -10.40 10.74 -16.27
CA THR A 174 -9.91 12.12 -16.37
C THR A 174 -10.68 13.12 -15.51
N ASP A 175 -11.90 12.73 -15.06
CA ASP A 175 -12.72 13.55 -14.18
C ASP A 175 -12.26 13.49 -12.73
N PRO A 176 -11.82 14.62 -12.13
CA PRO A 176 -11.35 14.66 -10.74
C PRO A 176 -12.41 14.25 -9.71
N PHE A 177 -13.69 14.50 -9.97
CA PHE A 177 -14.78 14.13 -9.05
C PHE A 177 -14.99 12.63 -9.03
N THR A 178 -15.05 11.99 -10.21
CA THR A 178 -15.12 10.53 -10.34
C THR A 178 -13.94 9.84 -9.63
N LEU A 179 -12.73 10.36 -9.85
CA LEU A 179 -11.54 9.82 -9.19
C LEU A 179 -11.57 10.00 -7.68
N ARG A 180 -12.07 11.15 -7.19
CA ARG A 180 -12.17 11.42 -5.76
C ARG A 180 -13.19 10.50 -5.10
N GLU A 181 -14.38 10.38 -5.67
CA GLU A 181 -15.46 9.53 -5.17
C GLU A 181 -15.02 8.05 -5.06
N ALA A 182 -14.41 7.53 -6.12
CA ALA A 182 -13.88 6.16 -6.13
C ALA A 182 -12.81 5.95 -5.05
N THR A 183 -11.89 6.93 -4.90
CA THR A 183 -10.85 6.87 -3.86
C THR A 183 -11.46 6.89 -2.47
N ASP A 184 -12.43 7.76 -2.22
CA ASP A 184 -13.09 7.87 -0.91
C ASP A 184 -13.88 6.62 -0.55
N LYS A 185 -14.47 5.94 -1.55
CA LYS A 185 -15.12 4.64 -1.36
C LYS A 185 -14.12 3.58 -0.91
N ILE A 186 -12.92 3.54 -1.51
CA ILE A 186 -11.83 2.64 -1.11
C ILE A 186 -11.38 2.96 0.32
N MET A 187 -11.12 4.25 0.62
CA MET A 187 -10.67 4.67 1.94
C MET A 187 -11.69 4.39 3.04
N ARG A 188 -12.99 4.59 2.76
CA ARG A 188 -14.07 4.22 3.71
C ARG A 188 -14.07 2.72 4.00
N ALA A 189 -13.93 1.87 2.98
CA ALA A 189 -13.87 0.43 3.17
C ALA A 189 -12.67 0.01 4.04
N ILE A 190 -11.49 0.59 3.80
CA ILE A 190 -10.30 0.38 4.64
C ILE A 190 -10.56 0.86 6.08
N GLY A 191 -11.12 2.06 6.26
CA GLY A 191 -11.42 2.64 7.57
C GLY A 191 -12.38 1.81 8.40
N GLN A 192 -13.45 1.31 7.78
CA GLN A 192 -14.44 0.43 8.44
C GLN A 192 -13.81 -0.87 8.96
N MET A 193 -12.86 -1.44 8.23
CA MET A 193 -12.17 -2.67 8.63
C MET A 193 -11.06 -2.41 9.65
N SER A 194 -10.29 -1.33 9.47
CA SER A 194 -9.15 -1.01 10.34
C SER A 194 -9.57 -0.39 11.69
N GLY A 195 -10.73 0.26 11.73
CA GLY A 195 -11.18 1.02 12.89
C GLY A 195 -10.36 2.27 13.20
N GLN A 196 -9.49 2.69 12.27
CA GLN A 196 -8.67 3.89 12.43
C GLN A 196 -9.53 5.16 12.35
N GLU A 197 -9.17 6.17 13.14
CA GLU A 197 -9.69 7.53 12.99
C GLU A 197 -9.29 8.06 11.60
N TYR A 198 -10.27 8.53 10.82
CA TYR A 198 -10.00 9.12 9.51
C TYR A 198 -9.75 10.63 9.62
N VAL A 199 -8.69 11.09 8.99
CA VAL A 199 -8.32 12.51 8.94
C VAL A 199 -8.25 12.97 7.47
N ASP A 200 -9.07 13.96 7.10
CA ASP A 200 -9.21 14.41 5.71
C ASP A 200 -8.11 15.38 5.27
N ILE A 201 -6.86 15.05 5.57
CA ILE A 201 -5.66 15.67 5.01
C ILE A 201 -4.71 14.59 4.50
N TYR A 202 -3.78 14.94 3.64
CA TYR A 202 -2.76 13.99 3.20
C TYR A 202 -1.75 13.69 4.31
N ALA A 203 -1.35 12.43 4.44
CA ALA A 203 -0.36 11.99 5.45
C ALA A 203 0.99 12.73 5.35
N SER A 204 1.36 13.24 4.18
CA SER A 204 2.54 14.11 4.00
C SER A 204 2.40 15.43 4.75
N ARG A 205 1.21 16.06 4.70
CA ARG A 205 0.95 17.31 5.44
C ARG A 205 0.85 17.07 6.96
N ALA A 206 0.23 15.95 7.37
CA ALA A 206 0.21 15.58 8.78
C ALA A 206 1.62 15.43 9.36
N LYS A 207 2.57 14.87 8.59
CA LYS A 207 3.97 14.75 9.00
C LYS A 207 4.69 16.09 9.13
N GLU A 208 4.34 17.05 8.29
CA GLU A 208 4.87 18.42 8.38
C GLU A 208 4.39 19.09 9.66
N ILE A 209 3.08 19.04 9.94
CA ILE A 209 2.47 19.60 11.14
C ILE A 209 3.11 19.01 12.41
N LEU A 210 3.20 17.66 12.49
CA LEU A 210 3.79 17.01 13.67
C LEU A 210 5.27 17.33 13.88
N ARG A 211 6.01 17.67 12.83
CA ARG A 211 7.40 18.14 12.97
C ARG A 211 7.49 19.59 13.43
N GLU A 212 6.59 20.45 12.94
CA GLU A 212 6.46 21.83 13.36
C GLU A 212 6.17 21.88 14.88
N ASP A 213 5.25 21.00 15.36
CA ASP A 213 4.90 20.89 16.79
C ASP A 213 6.04 20.32 17.68
N GLU A 214 6.97 19.51 17.13
CA GLU A 214 8.12 18.96 17.85
C GLU A 214 9.29 19.97 17.97
N GLU A 215 9.32 21.00 17.13
CA GLU A 215 10.37 22.04 17.07
C GLU A 215 10.00 23.29 17.91
N GLU A 216 8.76 23.43 18.37
CA GLU A 216 8.28 24.45 19.31
C GLU A 216 8.40 23.99 20.77
#